data_0dd4e5e021dbad785806e6a3784e28f0
#
_entry.id   0dd4e5e021dbad785806e6a3784e28f0
#
_cell.length_a   1.000
_cell.length_b   1.000
_cell.length_c   1.000
_cell.angle_alpha   90.00
_cell.angle_beta   90.00
_cell.angle_gamma   90.00
#
_symmetry.space_group_name_H-M   'P 1'
#
loop_
_entity.id
_entity.type
_entity.pdbx_description
1 polymer ?
#
loop_
_entity_poly.entity_id
_entity_poly.type
_entity_poly.pdbx_seq_one_letter_code
_entity_poly.pdbx_strand_id
1 'polypeptide(L)'
;MIKNIKGIEVVGISCCVPKKKIINKNIPNHKNIKRIIKTIGIESRPVASNEICTSDLVLKSANHILKKLNWKSEDIEILIFVSQTPDYLTPATSGIIQDKLQLKKSTLVLDINLGCSGYTHGLITISSLMKNLNLKKGLLAVGDVGTQLVNKDDKVANLLFGDAGSVTAIRNVKNDSEIGRAHV
;
A
#
# COMPACT_ATOMS: atom_id res chain seq x y z
N MET A 1 11.70 13.03 -19.76
CA MET A 1 11.49 11.98 -20.77
C MET A 1 10.35 11.09 -20.27
N ILE A 2 9.22 11.10 -20.94
CA ILE A 2 8.09 10.21 -20.61
C ILE A 2 8.35 8.87 -21.31
N LYS A 3 8.47 7.80 -20.53
CA LYS A 3 8.59 6.43 -21.06
C LYS A 3 7.31 5.67 -20.74
N ASN A 4 6.70 5.09 -21.74
CA ASN A 4 5.49 4.28 -21.59
C ASN A 4 5.88 2.82 -21.35
N ILE A 5 5.32 2.19 -20.32
CA ILE A 5 5.41 0.76 -20.09
C ILE A 5 4.12 0.15 -20.67
N LYS A 6 4.27 -0.59 -21.76
CA LYS A 6 3.14 -1.23 -22.45
C LYS A 6 2.93 -2.66 -21.99
N GLY A 7 1.70 -3.16 -22.14
CA GLY A 7 1.35 -4.55 -21.85
C GLY A 7 1.31 -4.88 -20.37
N ILE A 8 1.07 -3.88 -19.52
CA ILE A 8 0.81 -4.05 -18.08
C ILE A 8 -0.56 -3.46 -17.77
N GLU A 9 -1.36 -4.17 -17.00
CA GLU A 9 -2.71 -3.79 -16.63
C GLU A 9 -2.86 -3.78 -15.12
N VAL A 10 -3.45 -2.71 -14.56
CA VAL A 10 -3.96 -2.68 -13.20
C VAL A 10 -5.35 -3.31 -13.19
N VAL A 11 -5.46 -4.51 -12.61
CA VAL A 11 -6.69 -5.33 -12.62
C VAL A 11 -7.64 -4.91 -11.51
N GLY A 12 -7.11 -4.39 -10.41
CA GLY A 12 -7.91 -3.94 -9.29
C GLY A 12 -7.07 -3.45 -8.13
N ILE A 13 -7.73 -2.71 -7.25
CA ILE A 13 -7.12 -2.17 -6.03
C ILE A 13 -8.03 -2.52 -4.85
N SER A 14 -7.42 -2.94 -3.74
CA SER A 14 -8.08 -3.15 -2.46
C SER A 14 -7.38 -2.34 -1.39
N CYS A 15 -8.14 -1.88 -0.40
CA CYS A 15 -7.62 -1.09 0.69
C CYS A 15 -8.19 -1.58 2.03
N CYS A 16 -7.38 -1.57 3.08
CA CYS A 16 -7.78 -1.86 4.44
C CYS A 16 -7.33 -0.72 5.35
N VAL A 17 -8.25 -0.26 6.20
CA VAL A 17 -7.99 0.75 7.23
C VAL A 17 -8.33 0.20 8.60
N PRO A 18 -7.68 0.67 9.69
CA PRO A 18 -8.09 0.35 11.05
C PRO A 18 -9.54 0.74 11.34
N LYS A 19 -10.21 -0.03 12.19
CA LYS A 19 -11.59 0.29 12.61
C LYS A 19 -11.66 1.54 13.48
N LYS A 20 -10.65 1.77 14.32
CA LYS A 20 -10.58 2.94 15.21
C LYS A 20 -10.34 4.19 14.37
N LYS A 21 -11.15 5.23 14.61
CA LYS A 21 -11.00 6.56 14.01
C LYS A 21 -10.80 7.61 15.10
N ILE A 22 -9.90 8.54 14.85
CA ILE A 22 -9.76 9.75 15.66
C ILE A 22 -10.43 10.88 14.90
N ILE A 23 -11.38 11.55 15.58
CA ILE A 23 -12.06 12.74 15.06
C ILE A 23 -11.21 13.94 15.46
N ASN A 24 -10.65 14.65 14.48
CA ASN A 24 -9.68 15.70 14.70
C ASN A 24 -10.21 16.85 15.58
N LYS A 25 -11.49 17.23 15.44
CA LYS A 25 -12.10 18.28 16.27
C LYS A 25 -12.11 17.98 17.78
N ASN A 26 -11.98 16.69 18.16
CA ASN A 26 -12.01 16.24 19.55
C ASN A 26 -10.60 16.16 20.18
N ILE A 27 -9.54 16.52 19.46
CA ILE A 27 -8.18 16.52 19.99
C ILE A 27 -8.07 17.68 21.00
N PRO A 28 -7.74 17.39 22.29
CA PRO A 28 -7.72 18.39 23.34
C PRO A 28 -6.56 19.38 23.15
N ASN A 29 -6.70 20.56 23.75
CA ASN A 29 -5.65 21.58 23.86
C ASN A 29 -5.05 22.08 22.53
N HIS A 30 -5.80 21.96 21.43
CA HIS A 30 -5.35 22.41 20.11
C HIS A 30 -5.96 23.78 19.77
N LYS A 31 -5.19 24.85 19.99
CA LYS A 31 -5.61 26.20 19.59
C LYS A 31 -5.82 26.24 18.05
N ASN A 32 -6.91 26.85 17.60
CA ASN A 32 -7.23 27.01 16.18
C ASN A 32 -7.55 25.72 15.41
N ILE A 33 -7.88 24.62 16.08
CA ILE A 33 -8.15 23.31 15.43
C ILE A 33 -9.18 23.43 14.30
N LYS A 34 -10.24 24.21 14.48
CA LYS A 34 -11.29 24.41 13.45
C LYS A 34 -10.72 25.03 12.17
N ARG A 35 -9.80 26.01 12.30
CA ARG A 35 -9.14 26.65 11.16
C ARG A 35 -8.23 25.67 10.44
N ILE A 36 -7.46 24.89 11.18
CA ILE A 36 -6.55 23.89 10.61
C ILE A 36 -7.35 22.81 9.86
N ILE A 37 -8.40 22.24 10.47
CA ILE A 37 -9.26 21.26 9.82
C ILE A 37 -9.86 21.82 8.52
N LYS A 38 -10.31 23.09 8.54
CA LYS A 38 -10.83 23.74 7.33
C LYS A 38 -9.77 23.86 6.23
N THR A 39 -8.51 24.09 6.60
CA THR A 39 -7.39 24.23 5.65
C THR A 39 -6.95 22.88 5.08
N ILE A 40 -6.80 21.83 5.92
CA ILE A 40 -6.33 20.52 5.49
C ILE A 40 -7.43 19.63 4.93
N GLY A 41 -8.72 19.89 5.23
CA GLY A 41 -9.86 19.11 4.78
C GLY A 41 -10.04 17.75 5.47
N ILE A 42 -9.26 17.44 6.52
CA ILE A 42 -9.29 16.12 7.20
C ILE A 42 -10.05 16.24 8.52
N GLU A 43 -11.25 15.69 8.56
CA GLU A 43 -12.11 15.69 9.74
C GLU A 43 -11.83 14.52 10.68
N SER A 44 -11.47 13.38 10.13
CA SER A 44 -11.15 12.16 10.89
C SER A 44 -10.14 11.30 10.14
N ARG A 45 -9.42 10.47 10.87
CA ARG A 45 -8.42 9.55 10.32
C ARG A 45 -8.45 8.20 11.02
N PRO A 46 -8.25 7.09 10.29
CA PRO A 46 -8.09 5.78 10.89
C PRO A 46 -6.74 5.70 11.61
N VAL A 47 -6.70 5.03 12.77
CA VAL A 47 -5.49 4.89 13.58
C VAL A 47 -5.37 3.46 14.08
N ALA A 48 -4.26 2.81 13.77
CA ALA A 48 -3.92 1.47 14.23
C ALA A 48 -3.59 1.47 15.74
N SER A 49 -3.87 0.36 16.41
CA SER A 49 -3.27 0.12 17.73
C SER A 49 -1.80 -0.26 17.57
N ASN A 50 -1.02 -0.13 18.63
CA ASN A 50 0.41 -0.46 18.61
C ASN A 50 0.73 -1.92 18.25
N GLU A 51 -0.27 -2.80 18.31
CA GLU A 51 -0.16 -4.21 17.97
C GLU A 51 -0.35 -4.51 16.48
N ILE A 52 -0.85 -3.52 15.70
CA ILE A 52 -1.12 -3.68 14.28
C ILE A 52 0.06 -3.15 13.50
N CYS A 53 0.69 -4.03 12.72
CA CYS A 53 1.75 -3.68 11.78
C CYS A 53 1.18 -3.30 10.40
N THR A 54 2.01 -2.69 9.57
CA THR A 54 1.64 -2.36 8.19
C THR A 54 1.29 -3.62 7.39
N SER A 55 2.04 -4.71 7.59
CA SER A 55 1.74 -5.99 6.92
C SER A 55 0.35 -6.53 7.24
N ASP A 56 -0.17 -6.34 8.46
CA ASP A 56 -1.51 -6.82 8.83
C ASP A 56 -2.61 -6.16 8.01
N LEU A 57 -2.48 -4.86 7.73
CA LEU A 57 -3.43 -4.12 6.89
C LEU A 57 -3.30 -4.56 5.42
N VAL A 58 -2.06 -4.71 4.95
CA VAL A 58 -1.76 -5.19 3.59
C VAL A 58 -2.28 -6.60 3.37
N LEU A 59 -2.09 -7.52 4.32
CA LEU A 59 -2.57 -8.90 4.22
C LEU A 59 -4.09 -9.00 4.09
N LYS A 60 -4.83 -8.17 4.83
CA LYS A 60 -6.29 -8.09 4.69
C LYS A 60 -6.69 -7.61 3.29
N SER A 61 -6.00 -6.59 2.77
CA SER A 61 -6.20 -6.08 1.42
C SER A 61 -5.86 -7.13 0.36
N ALA A 62 -4.73 -7.84 0.52
CA ALA A 62 -4.28 -8.88 -0.40
C ALA A 62 -5.27 -10.05 -0.46
N ASN A 63 -5.68 -10.58 0.68
CA ASN A 63 -6.68 -11.66 0.74
C ASN A 63 -8.00 -11.25 0.09
N HIS A 64 -8.43 -10.00 0.31
CA HIS A 64 -9.66 -9.49 -0.30
C HIS A 64 -9.55 -9.43 -1.83
N ILE A 65 -8.46 -8.84 -2.36
CA ILE A 65 -8.31 -8.67 -3.82
C ILE A 65 -8.08 -10.02 -4.53
N LEU A 66 -7.31 -10.94 -3.96
CA LEU A 66 -7.11 -12.28 -4.50
C LEU A 66 -8.45 -13.03 -4.61
N LYS A 67 -9.26 -13.00 -3.55
CA LYS A 67 -10.60 -13.60 -3.56
C LYS A 67 -11.50 -12.94 -4.62
N LYS A 68 -11.51 -11.61 -4.70
CA LYS A 68 -12.35 -10.84 -5.63
C LYS A 68 -12.02 -11.15 -7.10
N LEU A 69 -10.72 -11.34 -7.41
CA LEU A 69 -10.23 -11.63 -8.75
C LEU A 69 -10.20 -13.14 -9.07
N ASN A 70 -10.55 -13.98 -8.10
CA ASN A 70 -10.40 -15.42 -8.20
C ASN A 70 -8.95 -15.83 -8.57
N TRP A 71 -7.96 -15.12 -8.00
CA TRP A 71 -6.55 -15.43 -8.15
C TRP A 71 -6.09 -16.32 -6.99
N LYS A 72 -5.33 -17.36 -7.31
CA LYS A 72 -4.70 -18.20 -6.29
C LYS A 72 -3.36 -17.61 -5.86
N SER A 73 -2.96 -17.86 -4.63
CA SER A 73 -1.65 -17.45 -4.11
C SER A 73 -0.50 -17.97 -5.00
N GLU A 74 -0.63 -19.19 -5.49
CA GLU A 74 0.35 -19.83 -6.38
C GLU A 74 0.51 -19.16 -7.75
N ASP A 75 -0.43 -18.29 -8.15
CA ASP A 75 -0.37 -17.55 -9.42
C ASP A 75 0.51 -16.30 -9.33
N ILE A 76 0.81 -15.84 -8.11
CA ILE A 76 1.56 -14.61 -7.87
C ILE A 76 3.05 -14.88 -8.04
N GLU A 77 3.67 -14.16 -8.97
CA GLU A 77 5.07 -14.34 -9.33
C GLU A 77 5.98 -13.22 -8.81
N ILE A 78 5.38 -12.08 -8.44
CA ILE A 78 6.09 -10.93 -7.84
C ILE A 78 5.22 -10.22 -6.81
N LEU A 79 5.82 -9.84 -5.69
CA LEU A 79 5.26 -8.99 -4.64
C LEU A 79 6.25 -7.88 -4.30
N ILE A 80 5.84 -6.63 -4.47
CA ILE A 80 6.61 -5.48 -4.00
C ILE A 80 5.85 -4.84 -2.84
N PHE A 81 6.55 -4.63 -1.73
CA PHE A 81 6.04 -3.92 -0.57
C PHE A 81 6.69 -2.54 -0.46
N VAL A 82 5.87 -1.50 -0.35
CA VAL A 82 6.31 -0.11 -0.24
C VAL A 82 5.79 0.48 1.06
N SER A 83 6.71 0.89 1.93
CA SER A 83 6.35 1.43 3.24
C SER A 83 7.50 2.23 3.86
N GLN A 84 7.18 3.24 4.66
CA GLN A 84 8.11 3.89 5.58
C GLN A 84 8.03 3.31 7.00
N THR A 85 7.06 2.42 7.23
CA THR A 85 6.85 1.72 8.52
C THR A 85 6.84 0.20 8.30
N PRO A 86 7.96 -0.39 7.82
CA PRO A 86 8.07 -1.83 7.71
C PRO A 86 7.96 -2.48 9.10
N ASP A 87 7.51 -3.73 9.17
CA ASP A 87 7.34 -4.42 10.44
C ASP A 87 8.69 -4.59 11.18
N TYR A 88 9.76 -4.81 10.42
CA TYR A 88 11.14 -4.95 10.90
C TYR A 88 12.11 -4.29 9.93
N LEU A 89 13.27 -3.90 10.45
CA LEU A 89 14.39 -3.49 9.61
C LEU A 89 14.95 -4.70 8.82
N THR A 90 14.93 -5.87 9.45
CA THR A 90 15.29 -7.17 8.87
C THR A 90 14.59 -8.27 9.65
N PRO A 91 14.03 -9.33 9.02
CA PRO A 91 13.99 -9.54 7.58
C PRO A 91 13.06 -8.55 6.85
N ALA A 92 13.13 -8.54 5.49
CA ALA A 92 12.23 -7.76 4.66
C ALA A 92 10.77 -8.13 4.92
N THR A 93 9.89 -7.13 5.03
CA THR A 93 8.46 -7.35 5.31
C THR A 93 7.76 -8.06 4.15
N SER A 94 8.22 -7.87 2.91
CA SER A 94 7.70 -8.62 1.75
C SER A 94 7.88 -10.13 1.88
N GLY A 95 8.97 -10.59 2.51
CA GLY A 95 9.16 -12.02 2.83
C GLY A 95 8.16 -12.54 3.86
N ILE A 96 7.81 -11.73 4.85
CA ILE A 96 6.78 -12.06 5.85
C ILE A 96 5.40 -12.13 5.18
N ILE A 97 5.09 -11.17 4.30
CA ILE A 97 3.83 -11.16 3.54
C ILE A 97 3.76 -12.36 2.59
N GLN A 98 4.87 -12.72 1.94
CA GLN A 98 4.97 -13.90 1.09
C GLN A 98 4.56 -15.17 1.84
N ASP A 99 5.13 -15.39 3.03
CA ASP A 99 4.83 -16.55 3.86
C ASP A 99 3.37 -16.56 4.32
N LYS A 100 2.89 -15.45 4.88
CA LYS A 100 1.50 -15.33 5.38
C LYS A 100 0.44 -15.47 4.28
N LEU A 101 0.72 -15.07 3.05
CA LEU A 101 -0.14 -15.27 1.88
C LEU A 101 0.04 -16.65 1.23
N GLN A 102 0.96 -17.47 1.72
CA GLN A 102 1.30 -18.79 1.14
C GLN A 102 1.65 -18.68 -0.35
N LEU A 103 2.40 -17.63 -0.72
CA LEU A 103 2.93 -17.51 -2.09
C LEU A 103 4.04 -18.55 -2.31
N LYS A 104 4.34 -18.85 -3.57
CA LYS A 104 5.46 -19.75 -3.88
C LYS A 104 6.79 -19.20 -3.36
N LYS A 105 7.69 -20.08 -2.94
CA LYS A 105 9.06 -19.67 -2.55
C LYS A 105 9.85 -19.04 -3.71
N SER A 106 9.47 -19.31 -4.94
CA SER A 106 10.03 -18.72 -6.15
C SER A 106 9.44 -17.34 -6.49
N THR A 107 8.42 -16.86 -5.77
CA THR A 107 7.87 -15.50 -5.95
C THR A 107 8.96 -14.48 -5.64
N LEU A 108 9.22 -13.58 -6.58
CA LEU A 108 10.14 -12.48 -6.35
C LEU A 108 9.54 -11.51 -5.35
N VAL A 109 10.25 -11.20 -4.27
CA VAL A 109 9.80 -10.27 -3.23
C VAL A 109 10.82 -9.14 -3.04
N LEU A 110 10.32 -7.92 -2.81
CA LEU A 110 11.15 -6.73 -2.66
C LEU A 110 10.47 -5.69 -1.78
N ASP A 111 11.23 -5.09 -0.86
CA ASP A 111 10.81 -3.91 -0.10
C ASP A 111 11.36 -2.63 -0.72
N ILE A 112 10.54 -1.59 -0.76
CA ILE A 112 10.93 -0.24 -1.17
C ILE A 112 10.60 0.72 -0.03
N ASN A 113 11.62 1.36 0.54
CA ASN A 113 11.44 2.34 1.60
C ASN A 113 11.25 3.74 1.00
N LEU A 114 10.02 4.05 0.59
CA LEU A 114 9.62 5.36 0.07
C LEU A 114 8.26 5.78 0.63
N GLY A 115 8.10 7.08 0.85
CA GLY A 115 6.85 7.69 1.30
C GLY A 115 5.93 8.13 0.16
N CYS A 116 5.68 9.44 0.05
CA CYS A 116 4.65 10.02 -0.83
C CYS A 116 4.74 9.61 -2.31
N SER A 117 5.96 9.41 -2.84
CA SER A 117 6.18 8.94 -4.21
C SER A 117 6.25 7.42 -4.33
N GLY A 118 6.15 6.70 -3.21
CA GLY A 118 6.39 5.26 -3.14
C GLY A 118 5.48 4.44 -4.04
N TYR A 119 4.19 4.77 -4.11
CA TYR A 119 3.26 4.08 -5.00
C TYR A 119 3.68 4.16 -6.46
N THR A 120 4.02 5.36 -6.95
CA THR A 120 4.45 5.57 -8.33
C THR A 120 5.74 4.83 -8.65
N HIS A 121 6.75 4.91 -7.75
CA HIS A 121 8.00 4.18 -7.91
C HIS A 121 7.79 2.66 -7.85
N GLY A 122 6.98 2.19 -6.91
CA GLY A 122 6.60 0.78 -6.82
C GLY A 122 5.91 0.27 -8.08
N LEU A 123 4.97 1.06 -8.63
CA LEU A 123 4.26 0.72 -9.86
C LEU A 123 5.22 0.63 -11.07
N ILE A 124 6.13 1.59 -11.21
CA ILE A 124 7.16 1.57 -12.26
C ILE A 124 8.06 0.35 -12.09
N THR A 125 8.52 0.08 -10.87
CA THR A 125 9.44 -1.02 -10.57
C THR A 125 8.81 -2.37 -10.87
N ILE A 126 7.61 -2.63 -10.32
CA ILE A 126 6.92 -3.91 -10.53
C ILE A 126 6.59 -4.13 -12.02
N SER A 127 6.11 -3.08 -12.70
CA SER A 127 5.78 -3.15 -14.12
C SER A 127 7.01 -3.46 -14.98
N SER A 128 8.14 -2.81 -14.69
CA SER A 128 9.41 -3.03 -15.38
C SER A 128 9.93 -4.45 -15.15
N LEU A 129 9.90 -4.94 -13.92
CA LEU A 129 10.32 -6.30 -13.59
C LEU A 129 9.42 -7.34 -14.24
N MET A 130 8.09 -7.14 -14.18
CA MET A 130 7.13 -8.04 -14.82
C MET A 130 7.36 -8.16 -16.33
N LYS A 131 7.64 -7.04 -17.00
CA LYS A 131 7.94 -7.05 -18.46
C LYS A 131 9.25 -7.75 -18.76
N ASN A 132 10.32 -7.38 -18.08
CA ASN A 132 11.66 -7.91 -18.37
C ASN A 132 11.80 -9.40 -18.03
N LEU A 133 11.15 -9.85 -16.96
CA LEU A 133 11.19 -11.24 -16.50
C LEU A 133 10.01 -12.09 -17.02
N ASN A 134 9.14 -11.50 -17.84
CA ASN A 134 7.93 -12.13 -18.37
C ASN A 134 7.01 -12.74 -17.30
N LEU A 135 6.90 -12.04 -16.13
CA LEU A 135 6.03 -12.45 -15.03
C LEU A 135 4.56 -12.07 -15.36
N LYS A 136 3.63 -12.95 -14.99
CA LYS A 136 2.21 -12.84 -15.40
C LYS A 136 1.35 -12.05 -14.42
N LYS A 137 1.48 -12.33 -13.13
CA LYS A 137 0.66 -11.73 -12.07
C LYS A 137 1.54 -11.19 -10.94
N GLY A 138 1.26 -9.98 -10.51
CA GLY A 138 1.99 -9.31 -9.44
C GLY A 138 1.07 -8.57 -8.47
N LEU A 139 1.58 -8.37 -7.26
CA LEU A 139 0.95 -7.57 -6.22
C LEU A 139 1.88 -6.42 -5.83
N LEU A 140 1.40 -5.19 -5.92
CA LEU A 140 2.03 -4.02 -5.33
C LEU A 140 1.30 -3.69 -4.04
N ALA A 141 1.95 -3.95 -2.92
CA ALA A 141 1.46 -3.71 -1.58
C ALA A 141 2.04 -2.39 -1.05
N VAL A 142 1.18 -1.47 -0.63
CA VAL A 142 1.59 -0.14 -0.17
C VAL A 142 0.83 0.22 1.10
N GLY A 143 1.52 0.70 2.11
CA GLY A 143 0.86 1.09 3.34
C GLY A 143 1.80 1.63 4.39
N ASP A 144 1.21 2.29 5.38
CA ASP A 144 1.91 2.77 6.56
C ASP A 144 1.01 2.74 7.80
N VAL A 145 1.62 2.51 8.96
CA VAL A 145 1.07 2.79 10.29
C VAL A 145 1.77 4.01 10.89
N GLY A 146 1.83 5.07 10.09
CA GLY A 146 2.60 6.29 10.37
C GLY A 146 2.18 6.99 11.67
N THR A 147 0.94 6.81 12.13
CA THR A 147 0.48 7.41 13.39
C THR A 147 1.24 6.90 14.61
N GLN A 148 1.88 5.74 14.53
CA GLN A 148 2.72 5.18 15.60
C GLN A 148 4.08 5.88 15.72
N LEU A 149 4.55 6.52 14.63
CA LEU A 149 5.82 7.25 14.58
C LEU A 149 5.66 8.74 14.87
N VAL A 150 4.45 9.27 14.77
CA VAL A 150 4.19 10.69 15.00
C VAL A 150 4.29 11.02 16.48
N ASN A 151 5.09 12.04 16.81
CA ASN A 151 5.14 12.57 18.16
C ASN A 151 3.74 13.07 18.56
N LYS A 152 3.24 12.61 19.71
CA LYS A 152 1.91 12.99 20.23
C LYS A 152 1.75 14.49 20.47
N ASP A 153 2.86 15.20 20.69
CA ASP A 153 2.88 16.65 20.88
C ASP A 153 2.95 17.43 19.56
N ASP A 154 3.16 16.73 18.42
CA ASP A 154 3.13 17.38 17.12
C ASP A 154 1.70 17.71 16.71
N LYS A 155 1.36 19.01 16.81
CA LYS A 155 0.01 19.52 16.57
C LYS A 155 -0.43 19.50 15.10
N VAL A 156 0.50 19.32 14.17
CA VAL A 156 0.22 19.29 12.72
C VAL A 156 0.16 17.85 12.23
N ALA A 157 1.20 17.07 12.47
CA ALA A 157 1.29 15.69 12.03
C ALA A 157 0.17 14.82 12.62
N ASN A 158 -0.20 15.08 13.89
CA ASN A 158 -1.32 14.41 14.56
C ASN A 158 -2.72 14.72 13.98
N LEU A 159 -2.83 15.67 13.08
CA LEU A 159 -4.10 15.97 12.38
C LEU A 159 -4.09 15.44 10.94
N LEU A 160 -2.92 15.14 10.41
CA LEU A 160 -2.71 14.88 8.99
C LEU A 160 -2.65 13.39 8.67
N PHE A 161 -1.85 12.61 9.43
CA PHE A 161 -1.58 11.22 9.11
C PHE A 161 -2.61 10.25 9.68
N GLY A 162 -3.02 9.31 8.84
CA GLY A 162 -3.81 8.13 9.21
C GLY A 162 -3.11 6.86 8.71
N ASP A 163 -3.60 5.70 9.13
CA ASP A 163 -3.01 4.40 8.83
C ASP A 163 -3.84 3.64 7.81
N ALA A 164 -3.18 3.02 6.86
CA ALA A 164 -3.82 2.20 5.83
C ALA A 164 -2.84 1.19 5.22
N GLY A 165 -3.40 0.11 4.67
CA GLY A 165 -2.69 -0.80 3.78
C GLY A 165 -3.51 -1.06 2.52
N SER A 166 -2.87 -1.04 1.37
CA SER A 166 -3.51 -1.27 0.08
C SER A 166 -2.74 -2.27 -0.75
N VAL A 167 -3.42 -2.94 -1.67
CA VAL A 167 -2.81 -3.84 -2.64
C VAL A 167 -3.40 -3.56 -4.02
N THR A 168 -2.51 -3.32 -4.96
CA THR A 168 -2.81 -3.22 -6.38
C THR A 168 -2.44 -4.54 -7.07
N ALA A 169 -3.42 -5.18 -7.68
CA ALA A 169 -3.22 -6.39 -8.49
C ALA A 169 -2.87 -5.99 -9.93
N ILE A 170 -1.78 -6.55 -10.44
CA ILE A 170 -1.20 -6.19 -11.73
C ILE A 170 -1.06 -7.45 -12.59
N ARG A 171 -1.37 -7.34 -13.88
CA ARG A 171 -1.27 -8.42 -14.85
C ARG A 171 -0.46 -7.98 -16.06
N ASN A 172 0.44 -8.87 -16.52
CA ASN A 172 1.10 -8.73 -17.81
C ASN A 172 0.15 -9.25 -18.89
N VAL A 173 -0.13 -8.43 -19.88
CA VAL A 173 -1.00 -8.75 -21.02
C VAL A 173 -0.21 -8.69 -22.32
N LYS A 174 -0.57 -9.54 -23.29
CA LYS A 174 0.12 -9.60 -24.57
C LYS A 174 -0.12 -8.39 -25.47
N ASN A 175 -1.23 -7.64 -25.22
CA ASN A 175 -1.57 -6.48 -26.01
C ASN A 175 -0.80 -5.25 -25.52
N ASP A 176 -0.45 -4.36 -26.46
CA ASP A 176 0.24 -3.09 -26.21
C ASP A 176 -0.67 -2.03 -25.54
N SER A 177 -1.61 -2.45 -24.68
CA SER A 177 -2.41 -1.54 -23.88
C SER A 177 -1.52 -0.78 -22.91
N GLU A 178 -1.70 0.53 -22.85
CA GLU A 178 -0.98 1.39 -21.90
C GLU A 178 -1.56 1.25 -20.47
N ILE A 179 -0.71 1.36 -19.44
CA ILE A 179 -1.19 1.53 -18.06
C ILE A 179 -1.97 2.85 -18.00
N GLY A 180 -3.22 2.80 -17.60
CA GLY A 180 -3.98 4.02 -17.31
C GLY A 180 -5.35 4.15 -17.99
N ARG A 181 -5.82 3.15 -18.71
CA ARG A 181 -7.25 3.08 -19.07
C ARG A 181 -8.00 2.30 -17.99
N ALA A 182 -8.43 3.00 -16.96
CA ALA A 182 -9.51 2.51 -16.11
C ALA A 182 -10.79 2.57 -16.95
N HIS A 183 -11.36 1.42 -17.28
CA HIS A 183 -12.75 1.39 -17.71
C HIS A 183 -13.60 1.61 -16.45
N VAL A 184 -14.21 2.78 -16.37
CA VAL A 184 -15.28 3.13 -15.42
C VAL A 184 -16.54 2.39 -15.84
#